data_569b2c9416841394b550e5c9841696bb
#
_entry.id   569b2c9416841394b550e5c9841696bb
#
_cell.length_a   1.000
_cell.length_b   1.000
_cell.length_c   1.000
_cell.angle_alpha   90.00
_cell.angle_beta   90.00
_cell.angle_gamma   90.00
#
_symmetry.space_group_name_H-M   'P 1'
#
loop_
_entity.id
_entity.type
_entity.pdbx_description
1 polymer ?
#
loop_
_entity_poly.entity_id
_entity_poly.type
_entity_poly.pdbx_seq_one_letter_code
_entity_poly.pdbx_strand_id
1 'polypeptide(L)'
;MKSIRILISGLLPHDSGKTTVAKEIARFLREKGFDIGVSKPIAGHSLWYQADTFYYSIDEGILLGHDVVELRRNAGSDDPYEIINPLDIATMPYDVARDGRIDQMLLYKMLFSSSIESSIMIRISFCDNSSQRYPSKHYIVKDNYRLLSGALKKEVDLLIERLNSRPEEISAADLEEILWEGVIHSDRCLEEIFRRHDIVVVESFNDSSAPNLHSLESDVILITTPGRVLMYRGDEYRKVFNIHYPSEMYSKNKMISWPTTRDLIRFLKPLYSIELPHKMFEEEFEAAVKDLTDMILEIK
;
A
#
# COMPACT_ATOMS: atom_id res chain seq x y z
N MET A 1 15.51 -22.13 8.27
CA MET A 1 14.29 -21.80 9.06
C MET A 1 13.09 -21.82 8.11
N LYS A 2 11.88 -22.12 8.57
CA LYS A 2 10.68 -21.99 7.71
C LYS A 2 10.43 -20.51 7.47
N SER A 3 10.17 -20.11 6.22
CA SER A 3 9.80 -18.73 5.93
C SER A 3 8.45 -18.37 6.57
N ILE A 4 8.32 -17.13 7.06
CA ILE A 4 7.09 -16.61 7.66
C ILE A 4 6.62 -15.40 6.86
N ARG A 5 5.38 -15.42 6.43
CA ARG A 5 4.74 -14.35 5.66
C ARG A 5 3.63 -13.74 6.49
N ILE A 6 3.66 -12.44 6.68
CA ILE A 6 2.75 -11.68 7.54
C ILE A 6 2.04 -10.65 6.68
N LEU A 7 0.71 -10.72 6.61
CA LEU A 7 -0.10 -9.67 5.98
C LEU A 7 -0.73 -8.80 7.05
N ILE A 8 -0.56 -7.49 6.93
CA ILE A 8 -1.17 -6.49 7.81
C ILE A 8 -2.21 -5.70 7.04
N SER A 9 -3.47 -5.86 7.39
CA SER A 9 -4.59 -5.14 6.79
C SER A 9 -5.30 -4.26 7.83
N GLY A 10 -6.04 -3.28 7.37
CA GLY A 10 -6.78 -2.35 8.24
C GLY A 10 -8.28 -2.58 8.23
N LEU A 11 -8.93 -2.37 9.35
CA LEU A 11 -10.39 -2.38 9.42
C LEU A 11 -11.01 -1.07 8.91
N LEU A 12 -10.23 0.01 8.91
CA LEU A 12 -10.62 1.33 8.43
C LEU A 12 -9.79 1.71 7.20
N PRO A 13 -10.35 2.51 6.27
CA PRO A 13 -9.61 3.00 5.10
C PRO A 13 -8.37 3.81 5.49
N HIS A 14 -8.50 4.65 6.51
CA HIS A 14 -7.43 5.51 7.01
C HIS A 14 -7.21 5.29 8.50
N ASP A 15 -6.02 5.62 9.00
CA ASP A 15 -5.66 5.71 10.43
C ASP A 15 -5.96 4.45 11.26
N SER A 16 -5.97 3.28 10.65
CA SER A 16 -6.14 2.00 11.35
C SER A 16 -4.87 1.51 12.06
N GLY A 17 -3.72 2.18 11.86
CA GLY A 17 -2.44 1.84 12.50
C GLY A 17 -1.59 0.80 11.75
N LYS A 18 -1.94 0.42 10.51
CA LYS A 18 -1.19 -0.57 9.70
C LYS A 18 0.30 -0.29 9.63
N THR A 19 0.66 0.88 9.10
CA THR A 19 2.06 1.28 8.89
C THR A 19 2.83 1.32 10.20
N THR A 20 2.20 1.79 11.28
CA THR A 20 2.82 1.83 12.61
C THR A 20 3.13 0.41 13.13
N VAL A 21 2.18 -0.51 13.03
CA VAL A 21 2.38 -1.91 13.45
C VAL A 21 3.38 -2.61 12.53
N ALA A 22 3.28 -2.43 11.21
CA ALA A 22 4.15 -3.08 10.24
C ALA A 22 5.62 -2.73 10.46
N LYS A 23 5.93 -1.44 10.61
CA LYS A 23 7.30 -0.99 10.80
C LYS A 23 7.91 -1.41 12.14
N GLU A 24 7.11 -1.44 13.21
CA GLU A 24 7.62 -1.88 14.51
C GLU A 24 7.86 -3.41 14.53
N ILE A 25 6.96 -4.22 13.93
CA ILE A 25 7.20 -5.66 13.75
C ILE A 25 8.48 -5.88 12.94
N ALA A 26 8.65 -5.17 11.81
CA ALA A 26 9.86 -5.28 11.00
C ALA A 26 11.12 -4.90 11.78
N ARG A 27 11.07 -3.82 12.58
CA ARG A 27 12.17 -3.39 13.46
C ARG A 27 12.52 -4.46 14.49
N PHE A 28 11.55 -4.98 15.24
CA PHE A 28 11.80 -6.01 16.25
C PHE A 28 12.34 -7.31 15.66
N LEU A 29 11.82 -7.75 14.52
CA LEU A 29 12.34 -8.93 13.84
C LEU A 29 13.80 -8.74 13.40
N ARG A 30 14.13 -7.56 12.86
CA ARG A 30 15.51 -7.20 12.51
C ARG A 30 16.43 -7.20 13.73
N GLU A 31 15.98 -6.61 14.85
CA GLU A 31 16.75 -6.58 16.11
C GLU A 31 17.01 -7.99 16.66
N LYS A 32 16.14 -8.95 16.38
CA LYS A 32 16.34 -10.38 16.68
C LYS A 32 17.30 -11.08 15.70
N GLY A 33 17.78 -10.38 14.67
CA GLY A 33 18.74 -10.90 13.69
C GLY A 33 18.12 -11.67 12.53
N PHE A 34 16.81 -11.53 12.27
CA PHE A 34 16.17 -12.13 11.10
C PHE A 34 16.45 -11.32 9.82
N ASP A 35 16.47 -12.01 8.69
CA ASP A 35 16.45 -11.41 7.37
C ASP A 35 15.00 -11.05 6.99
N ILE A 36 14.73 -9.74 6.85
CA ILE A 36 13.38 -9.20 6.75
C ILE A 36 13.15 -8.53 5.39
N GLY A 37 12.25 -9.11 4.61
CA GLY A 37 11.64 -8.44 3.47
C GLY A 37 10.40 -7.64 3.88
N VAL A 38 10.15 -6.54 3.20
CA VAL A 38 8.94 -5.73 3.38
C VAL A 38 8.29 -5.45 2.04
N SER A 39 6.96 -5.37 2.02
CA SER A 39 6.22 -5.00 0.82
C SER A 39 4.99 -4.17 1.16
N LYS A 40 4.77 -3.15 0.38
CA LYS A 40 3.50 -2.42 0.27
C LYS A 40 3.10 -2.45 -1.20
N PRO A 41 2.48 -3.55 -1.67
CA PRO A 41 2.25 -3.80 -3.09
C PRO A 41 1.52 -2.66 -3.80
N ILE A 42 0.61 -2.02 -3.09
CA ILE A 42 -0.14 -0.85 -3.54
C ILE A 42 -0.01 0.24 -2.48
N ALA A 43 0.43 1.42 -2.87
CA ALA A 43 0.43 2.61 -2.03
C ALA A 43 -0.38 3.73 -2.69
N GLY A 44 -0.99 4.55 -1.85
CA GLY A 44 -1.63 5.78 -2.27
C GLY A 44 -1.23 6.90 -1.32
N HIS A 45 -0.85 8.05 -1.85
CA HIS A 45 -0.46 9.20 -1.06
C HIS A 45 -0.93 10.52 -1.70
N SER A 46 -0.96 11.57 -0.92
CA SER A 46 -1.29 12.90 -1.40
C SER A 46 -0.04 13.78 -1.45
N LEU A 47 0.30 14.26 -2.61
CA LEU A 47 1.42 15.22 -2.80
C LEU A 47 1.17 16.53 -2.05
N TRP A 48 -0.09 16.86 -1.74
CA TRP A 48 -0.43 18.06 -0.98
C TRP A 48 -0.33 17.89 0.53
N TYR A 49 -0.88 16.79 1.07
CA TYR A 49 -0.91 16.55 2.53
C TYR A 49 0.36 15.91 3.06
N GLN A 50 1.11 15.22 2.20
CA GLN A 50 2.35 14.52 2.52
C GLN A 50 3.48 15.10 1.67
N ALA A 51 3.85 16.36 1.93
CA ALA A 51 4.84 17.10 1.15
C ALA A 51 6.23 16.43 1.11
N ASP A 52 6.58 15.61 2.08
CA ASP A 52 7.82 14.83 2.12
C ASP A 52 7.89 13.79 0.99
N THR A 53 6.74 13.27 0.52
CA THR A 53 6.70 12.31 -0.60
C THR A 53 7.18 12.95 -1.91
N PHE A 54 7.03 14.25 -2.03
CA PHE A 54 7.54 15.01 -3.16
C PHE A 54 9.08 14.99 -3.19
N TYR A 55 9.71 15.22 -2.04
CA TYR A 55 11.18 15.18 -1.92
C TYR A 55 11.71 13.75 -2.12
N TYR A 56 11.10 12.75 -1.52
CA TYR A 56 11.48 11.34 -1.73
C TYR A 56 11.40 10.95 -3.22
N SER A 57 10.33 11.37 -3.89
CA SER A 57 10.16 11.06 -5.31
C SER A 57 11.20 11.75 -6.20
N ILE A 58 11.61 12.98 -5.86
CA ILE A 58 12.68 13.70 -6.58
C ILE A 58 14.03 13.02 -6.34
N ASP A 59 14.35 12.68 -5.11
CA ASP A 59 15.64 12.12 -4.73
C ASP A 59 15.86 10.72 -5.34
N GLU A 60 14.82 9.90 -5.38
CA GLU A 60 14.87 8.54 -5.93
C GLU A 60 14.59 8.51 -7.46
N GLY A 61 14.02 9.58 -8.02
CA GLY A 61 13.65 9.66 -9.43
C GLY A 61 12.44 8.80 -9.81
N ILE A 62 11.68 8.36 -8.83
CA ILE A 62 10.44 7.58 -9.01
C ILE A 62 9.35 8.10 -8.07
N LEU A 63 8.09 7.94 -8.43
CA LEU A 63 6.98 8.26 -7.54
C LEU A 63 7.02 7.37 -6.30
N LEU A 64 6.97 7.97 -5.08
CA LEU A 64 7.22 7.25 -3.84
C LEU A 64 6.45 7.84 -2.66
N GLY A 65 5.67 6.99 -1.96
CA GLY A 65 4.91 7.37 -0.78
C GLY A 65 5.71 7.28 0.53
N HIS A 66 5.32 8.08 1.52
CA HIS A 66 5.93 8.14 2.86
C HIS A 66 6.00 6.76 3.55
N ASP A 67 4.89 6.04 3.55
CA ASP A 67 4.78 4.74 4.25
C ASP A 67 5.82 3.73 3.75
N VAL A 68 6.10 3.74 2.45
CA VAL A 68 7.06 2.82 1.81
C VAL A 68 8.48 3.11 2.29
N VAL A 69 8.84 4.40 2.38
CA VAL A 69 10.15 4.85 2.87
C VAL A 69 10.34 4.45 4.34
N GLU A 70 9.32 4.68 5.16
CA GLU A 70 9.36 4.33 6.58
C GLU A 70 9.43 2.80 6.79
N LEU A 71 8.66 2.04 6.03
CA LEU A 71 8.65 0.58 6.12
C LEU A 71 10.03 -0.01 5.76
N ARG A 72 10.61 0.41 4.62
CA ARG A 72 11.95 0.00 4.18
C ARG A 72 13.03 0.34 5.21
N ARG A 73 13.00 1.57 5.73
CA ARG A 73 13.97 2.06 6.73
C ARG A 73 13.93 1.24 8.01
N ASN A 74 12.73 0.98 8.55
CA ASN A 74 12.58 0.21 9.80
C ASN A 74 12.97 -1.27 9.64
N ALA A 75 12.71 -1.86 8.49
CA ALA A 75 13.17 -3.20 8.15
C ALA A 75 14.69 -3.28 7.95
N GLY A 76 15.35 -2.16 7.65
CA GLY A 76 16.75 -2.13 7.24
C GLY A 76 16.97 -2.88 5.92
N SER A 77 15.96 -2.88 5.05
CA SER A 77 16.02 -3.57 3.77
C SER A 77 16.80 -2.76 2.74
N ASP A 78 17.61 -3.46 1.93
CA ASP A 78 18.31 -2.90 0.77
C ASP A 78 17.55 -3.15 -0.54
N ASP A 79 16.37 -3.76 -0.47
CA ASP A 79 15.55 -3.99 -1.65
C ASP A 79 15.19 -2.67 -2.36
N PRO A 80 15.18 -2.67 -3.70
CA PRO A 80 14.71 -1.51 -4.47
C PRO A 80 13.26 -1.14 -4.14
N TYR A 81 12.96 0.16 -4.10
CA TYR A 81 11.60 0.63 -3.88
C TYR A 81 10.61 0.10 -4.90
N GLU A 82 11.07 -0.14 -6.13
CA GLU A 82 10.26 -0.67 -7.23
C GLU A 82 9.65 -2.03 -6.91
N ILE A 83 10.35 -2.91 -6.16
CA ILE A 83 9.82 -4.21 -5.77
C ILE A 83 9.05 -4.17 -4.45
N ILE A 84 9.45 -3.28 -3.53
CA ILE A 84 8.75 -3.08 -2.26
C ILE A 84 7.35 -2.50 -2.52
N ASN A 85 7.27 -1.53 -3.44
CA ASN A 85 6.03 -0.86 -3.80
C ASN A 85 5.90 -0.76 -5.31
N PRO A 86 5.43 -1.80 -5.99
CA PRO A 86 5.31 -1.82 -7.44
C PRO A 86 4.19 -0.94 -8.01
N LEU A 87 3.13 -0.68 -7.28
CA LEU A 87 2.07 0.26 -7.68
C LEU A 87 1.97 1.41 -6.69
N ASP A 88 2.31 2.61 -7.15
CA ASP A 88 2.18 3.85 -6.38
C ASP A 88 1.22 4.83 -7.06
N ILE A 89 0.34 5.45 -6.28
CA ILE A 89 -0.73 6.33 -6.74
C ILE A 89 -0.62 7.66 -6.00
N ALA A 90 -0.28 8.72 -6.72
CA ALA A 90 -0.25 10.06 -6.15
C ALA A 90 -1.52 10.84 -6.50
N THR A 91 -2.10 11.47 -5.48
CA THR A 91 -3.27 12.33 -5.59
C THR A 91 -2.91 13.78 -5.31
N MET A 92 -3.73 14.71 -5.79
CA MET A 92 -3.59 16.13 -5.50
C MET A 92 -4.99 16.80 -5.55
N PRO A 93 -5.28 17.76 -4.66
CA PRO A 93 -6.57 18.43 -4.66
C PRO A 93 -6.78 19.27 -5.91
N TYR A 94 -8.03 19.33 -6.37
CA TYR A 94 -8.43 20.15 -7.52
C TYR A 94 -8.57 21.62 -7.14
N ASP A 95 -8.45 22.50 -8.11
CA ASP A 95 -8.74 23.93 -8.00
C ASP A 95 -10.26 24.17 -8.06
N VAL A 96 -10.89 24.08 -6.89
CA VAL A 96 -12.34 24.27 -6.75
C VAL A 96 -12.77 25.73 -6.70
N ALA A 97 -11.81 26.67 -6.67
CA ALA A 97 -12.06 28.11 -6.51
C ALA A 97 -11.55 28.94 -7.71
N ARG A 98 -11.57 28.37 -8.90
CA ARG A 98 -11.08 29.03 -10.11
C ARG A 98 -11.84 30.34 -10.38
N ASP A 99 -11.08 31.37 -10.73
CA ASP A 99 -11.59 32.70 -11.07
C ASP A 99 -12.43 33.37 -9.95
N GLY A 100 -12.12 33.01 -8.68
CA GLY A 100 -12.82 33.57 -7.51
C GLY A 100 -14.24 33.04 -7.29
N ARG A 101 -14.61 32.00 -8.02
CA ARG A 101 -15.92 31.31 -7.87
C ARG A 101 -15.73 29.86 -7.50
N ILE A 102 -16.59 29.37 -6.61
CA ILE A 102 -16.57 27.96 -6.21
C ILE A 102 -17.26 27.11 -7.29
N ASP A 103 -16.53 26.17 -7.86
CA ASP A 103 -17.09 25.12 -8.70
C ASP A 103 -17.70 24.05 -7.80
N GLN A 104 -19.04 24.11 -7.65
CA GLN A 104 -19.79 23.20 -6.77
C GLN A 104 -19.68 21.74 -7.23
N MET A 105 -19.64 21.47 -8.54
CA MET A 105 -19.52 20.10 -9.05
C MET A 105 -18.14 19.52 -8.75
N LEU A 106 -17.10 20.32 -8.93
CA LEU A 106 -15.73 19.89 -8.63
C LEU A 106 -15.51 19.72 -7.13
N LEU A 107 -16.07 20.62 -6.30
CA LEU A 107 -16.06 20.48 -4.85
C LEU A 107 -16.78 19.21 -4.41
N TYR A 108 -17.95 18.92 -4.98
CA TYR A 108 -18.70 17.69 -4.71
C TYR A 108 -17.88 16.45 -5.09
N LYS A 109 -17.24 16.47 -6.27
CA LYS A 109 -16.32 15.41 -6.70
C LYS A 109 -15.20 15.19 -5.66
N MET A 110 -14.54 16.23 -5.20
CA MET A 110 -13.48 16.11 -4.16
C MET A 110 -13.97 15.53 -2.84
N LEU A 111 -15.20 15.85 -2.42
CA LEU A 111 -15.74 15.42 -1.12
C LEU A 111 -16.25 13.98 -1.13
N PHE A 112 -16.76 13.49 -2.26
CA PHE A 112 -17.52 12.25 -2.33
C PHE A 112 -16.94 11.19 -3.28
N SER A 113 -15.98 11.55 -4.16
CA SER A 113 -15.29 10.57 -4.98
C SER A 113 -14.23 9.82 -4.18
N SER A 114 -13.91 8.62 -4.64
CA SER A 114 -12.78 7.89 -4.08
C SER A 114 -11.46 8.63 -4.33
N SER A 115 -10.48 8.44 -3.44
CA SER A 115 -9.13 9.01 -3.63
C SER A 115 -8.50 8.57 -4.96
N ILE A 116 -8.83 7.37 -5.45
CA ILE A 116 -8.37 6.85 -6.74
C ILE A 116 -8.81 7.72 -7.90
N GLU A 117 -10.05 8.23 -7.88
CA GLU A 117 -10.57 9.10 -8.95
C GLU A 117 -9.85 10.45 -9.03
N SER A 118 -9.20 10.88 -7.96
CA SER A 118 -8.36 12.10 -7.91
C SER A 118 -6.87 11.84 -8.15
N SER A 119 -6.50 10.67 -8.65
CA SER A 119 -5.13 10.33 -9.00
C SER A 119 -4.60 11.29 -10.07
N ILE A 120 -3.41 11.85 -9.81
CA ILE A 120 -2.70 12.72 -10.75
C ILE A 120 -1.61 11.94 -11.48
N MET A 121 -0.87 11.13 -10.74
CA MET A 121 0.22 10.33 -11.26
C MET A 121 0.14 8.90 -10.72
N ILE A 122 0.61 7.97 -11.53
CA ILE A 122 0.68 6.55 -11.18
C ILE A 122 2.05 6.04 -11.60
N ARG A 123 2.65 5.19 -10.77
CA ARG A 123 3.83 4.41 -11.14
C ARG A 123 3.51 2.92 -11.09
N ILE A 124 3.91 2.19 -12.13
CA ILE A 124 3.92 0.73 -12.15
C ILE A 124 5.35 0.26 -12.37
N SER A 125 5.83 -0.61 -11.48
CA SER A 125 7.11 -1.27 -11.61
C SER A 125 6.92 -2.71 -12.07
N PHE A 126 7.84 -3.18 -12.89
CA PHE A 126 7.77 -4.49 -13.53
C PHE A 126 8.86 -5.38 -12.95
N CYS A 127 8.47 -6.49 -12.34
CA CYS A 127 9.39 -7.50 -11.86
C CYS A 127 9.47 -8.62 -12.89
N ASP A 128 10.58 -8.64 -13.63
CA ASP A 128 10.90 -9.73 -14.53
C ASP A 128 12.00 -10.59 -13.88
N ASN A 129 11.71 -11.88 -13.73
CA ASN A 129 12.61 -12.85 -13.13
C ASN A 129 13.95 -13.03 -13.90
N SER A 130 14.06 -12.46 -15.11
CA SER A 130 15.24 -12.58 -15.98
C SER A 130 16.25 -11.46 -15.84
N SER A 131 15.89 -10.33 -15.25
CA SER A 131 16.78 -9.17 -15.11
C SER A 131 16.82 -8.67 -13.67
N GLN A 132 18.01 -8.34 -13.17
CA GLN A 132 18.18 -7.66 -11.88
C GLN A 132 17.72 -6.18 -11.93
N ARG A 133 16.96 -5.80 -12.94
CA ARG A 133 16.44 -4.45 -13.14
C ARG A 133 14.94 -4.48 -12.99
N TYR A 134 14.40 -3.49 -12.28
CA TYR A 134 12.98 -3.32 -12.03
C TYR A 134 12.51 -2.04 -12.74
N PRO A 135 12.28 -2.08 -14.06
CA PRO A 135 11.85 -0.90 -14.79
C PRO A 135 10.52 -0.40 -14.27
N SER A 136 10.35 0.91 -14.22
CA SER A 136 9.11 1.56 -13.84
C SER A 136 8.59 2.41 -14.98
N LYS A 137 7.27 2.41 -15.16
CA LYS A 137 6.55 3.38 -16.00
C LYS A 137 5.79 4.33 -15.11
N HIS A 138 5.78 5.59 -15.49
CA HIS A 138 4.97 6.62 -14.88
C HIS A 138 3.84 7.02 -15.83
N TYR A 139 2.68 7.30 -15.27
CA TYR A 139 1.52 7.79 -16.00
C TYR A 139 1.04 9.09 -15.37
N ILE A 140 0.55 10.03 -16.21
CA ILE A 140 -0.14 11.24 -15.76
C ILE A 140 -1.59 11.22 -16.23
N VAL A 141 -2.54 11.38 -15.30
CA VAL A 141 -3.97 11.44 -15.61
C VAL A 141 -4.30 12.85 -16.07
N LYS A 142 -4.27 13.08 -17.39
CA LYS A 142 -4.37 14.43 -18.01
C LYS A 142 -5.65 15.16 -17.62
N ASP A 143 -6.76 14.45 -17.46
CA ASP A 143 -8.04 15.06 -17.12
C ASP A 143 -8.01 15.67 -15.72
N ASN A 144 -7.41 14.94 -14.75
CA ASN A 144 -7.22 15.41 -13.37
C ASN A 144 -6.15 16.50 -13.28
N TYR A 145 -5.03 16.34 -13.98
CA TYR A 145 -3.97 17.35 -14.04
C TYR A 145 -4.50 18.71 -14.51
N ARG A 146 -5.42 18.73 -15.50
CA ARG A 146 -6.04 19.97 -16.00
C ARG A 146 -6.86 20.70 -14.93
N LEU A 147 -7.35 20.00 -13.92
CA LEU A 147 -8.15 20.55 -12.83
C LEU A 147 -7.33 21.17 -11.71
N LEU A 148 -6.00 21.06 -11.77
CA LEU A 148 -5.10 21.67 -10.78
C LEU A 148 -5.01 23.18 -10.99
N SER A 149 -4.71 23.92 -9.91
CA SER A 149 -4.30 25.31 -9.98
C SER A 149 -2.96 25.47 -10.70
N GLY A 150 -2.66 26.68 -11.17
CA GLY A 150 -1.38 26.96 -11.83
C GLY A 150 -0.16 26.72 -10.93
N ALA A 151 -0.29 26.92 -9.62
CA ALA A 151 0.76 26.63 -8.65
C ALA A 151 1.01 25.12 -8.54
N LEU A 152 -0.05 24.32 -8.34
CA LEU A 152 0.04 22.88 -8.20
C LEU A 152 0.53 22.21 -9.50
N LYS A 153 0.17 22.75 -10.67
CA LYS A 153 0.73 22.27 -11.94
C LYS A 153 2.25 22.42 -12.00
N LYS A 154 2.78 23.56 -11.58
CA LYS A 154 4.24 23.78 -11.56
C LYS A 154 4.96 22.80 -10.65
N GLU A 155 4.35 22.43 -9.52
CA GLU A 155 4.90 21.42 -8.61
C GLU A 155 4.92 20.03 -9.29
N VAL A 156 3.83 19.64 -9.93
CA VAL A 156 3.76 18.36 -10.68
C VAL A 156 4.74 18.37 -11.85
N ASP A 157 4.87 19.48 -12.58
CA ASP A 157 5.82 19.61 -13.69
C ASP A 157 7.27 19.46 -13.21
N LEU A 158 7.62 20.07 -12.06
CA LEU A 158 8.93 19.91 -11.44
C LEU A 158 9.19 18.44 -11.06
N LEU A 159 8.19 17.73 -10.53
CA LEU A 159 8.31 16.31 -10.23
C LEU A 159 8.56 15.50 -11.52
N ILE A 160 7.78 15.75 -12.57
CA ILE A 160 7.93 15.08 -13.87
C ILE A 160 9.35 15.27 -14.45
N GLU A 161 9.94 16.45 -14.32
CA GLU A 161 11.31 16.73 -14.79
C GLU A 161 12.38 15.94 -14.03
N ARG A 162 12.08 15.45 -12.84
CA ARG A 162 13.01 14.72 -11.96
C ARG A 162 12.84 13.19 -12.01
N LEU A 163 11.73 12.72 -12.59
CA LEU A 163 11.51 11.27 -12.72
C LEU A 163 12.49 10.64 -13.73
N ASN A 164 12.93 9.42 -13.45
CA ASN A 164 13.81 8.62 -14.29
C ASN A 164 13.18 8.20 -15.63
N SER A 165 11.85 8.26 -15.73
CA SER A 165 11.10 8.01 -16.95
C SER A 165 10.03 9.08 -17.14
N ARG A 166 9.89 9.57 -18.39
CA ARG A 166 8.84 10.54 -18.73
C ARG A 166 7.47 9.88 -18.60
N PRO A 167 6.50 10.47 -17.88
CA PRO A 167 5.15 9.92 -17.76
C PRO A 167 4.42 9.85 -19.11
N GLU A 168 3.69 8.77 -19.32
CA GLU A 168 2.74 8.62 -20.41
C GLU A 168 1.41 9.30 -20.03
N GLU A 169 0.82 10.05 -20.97
CA GLU A 169 -0.50 10.65 -20.72
C GLU A 169 -1.61 9.62 -20.87
N ILE A 170 -2.46 9.51 -19.85
CA ILE A 170 -3.67 8.69 -19.88
C ILE A 170 -4.91 9.55 -19.59
N SER A 171 -6.07 9.08 -20.04
CA SER A 171 -7.35 9.68 -19.67
C SER A 171 -7.85 9.12 -18.34
N ALA A 172 -8.82 9.80 -17.71
CA ALA A 172 -9.48 9.25 -16.51
C ALA A 172 -10.26 7.95 -16.82
N ALA A 173 -10.64 7.71 -18.07
CA ALA A 173 -11.30 6.47 -18.49
C ALA A 173 -10.35 5.26 -18.53
N ASP A 174 -9.05 5.50 -18.73
CA ASP A 174 -8.03 4.44 -18.80
C ASP A 174 -7.54 4.03 -17.38
N LEU A 175 -7.91 4.80 -16.36
CA LEU A 175 -7.39 4.68 -15.00
C LEU A 175 -7.59 3.27 -14.42
N GLU A 176 -8.79 2.71 -14.56
CA GLU A 176 -9.11 1.39 -14.00
C GLU A 176 -8.25 0.28 -14.63
N GLU A 177 -8.02 0.33 -15.94
CA GLU A 177 -7.19 -0.63 -16.66
C GLU A 177 -5.73 -0.57 -16.22
N ILE A 178 -5.17 0.65 -16.12
CA ILE A 178 -3.80 0.88 -15.67
C ILE A 178 -3.59 0.42 -14.22
N LEU A 179 -4.53 0.73 -13.34
CA LEU A 179 -4.44 0.28 -11.95
C LEU A 179 -4.51 -1.25 -11.84
N TRP A 180 -5.35 -1.89 -12.65
CA TRP A 180 -5.44 -3.34 -12.67
C TRP A 180 -4.14 -3.99 -13.18
N GLU A 181 -3.52 -3.43 -14.22
CA GLU A 181 -2.18 -3.84 -14.66
C GLU A 181 -1.17 -3.77 -13.51
N GLY A 182 -1.18 -2.66 -12.76
CA GLY A 182 -0.34 -2.48 -11.58
C GLY A 182 -0.56 -3.54 -10.50
N VAL A 183 -1.81 -3.93 -10.22
CA VAL A 183 -2.13 -5.02 -9.28
C VAL A 183 -1.53 -6.34 -9.74
N ILE A 184 -1.67 -6.69 -11.03
CA ILE A 184 -1.10 -7.93 -11.60
C ILE A 184 0.43 -7.94 -11.48
N HIS A 185 1.09 -6.82 -11.76
CA HIS A 185 2.55 -6.72 -11.63
C HIS A 185 2.98 -6.77 -10.17
N SER A 186 2.17 -6.27 -9.25
CA SER A 186 2.47 -6.31 -7.81
C SER A 186 2.54 -7.74 -7.25
N ASP A 187 1.78 -8.69 -7.81
CA ASP A 187 1.88 -10.10 -7.43
C ASP A 187 3.28 -10.66 -7.72
N ARG A 188 3.84 -10.38 -8.90
CA ARG A 188 5.18 -10.85 -9.29
C ARG A 188 6.28 -10.23 -8.44
N CYS A 189 6.14 -8.95 -8.11
CA CYS A 189 7.11 -8.27 -7.25
C CYS A 189 7.08 -8.82 -5.81
N LEU A 190 5.89 -9.12 -5.29
CA LEU A 190 5.75 -9.74 -3.97
C LEU A 190 6.32 -11.17 -3.95
N GLU A 191 6.12 -11.96 -5.01
CA GLU A 191 6.75 -13.28 -5.16
C GLU A 191 8.27 -13.18 -5.11
N GLU A 192 8.86 -12.14 -5.73
CA GLU A 192 10.29 -11.90 -5.68
C GLU A 192 10.78 -11.63 -4.26
N ILE A 193 10.08 -10.79 -3.49
CA ILE A 193 10.41 -10.52 -2.08
C ILE A 193 10.28 -11.79 -1.24
N PHE A 194 9.22 -12.58 -1.45
CA PHE A 194 9.02 -13.87 -0.76
C PHE A 194 10.14 -14.89 -1.00
N ARG A 195 10.81 -14.82 -2.16
CA ARG A 195 11.95 -15.69 -2.47
C ARG A 195 13.26 -15.22 -1.87
N ARG A 196 13.40 -13.93 -1.57
CA ARG A 196 14.64 -13.35 -1.08
C ARG A 196 14.80 -13.44 0.42
N HIS A 197 13.71 -13.42 1.16
CA HIS A 197 13.73 -13.23 2.61
C HIS A 197 13.05 -14.38 3.36
N ASP A 198 13.56 -14.65 4.56
CA ASP A 198 12.99 -15.66 5.45
C ASP A 198 11.68 -15.19 6.08
N ILE A 199 11.60 -13.92 6.45
CA ILE A 199 10.38 -13.32 7.00
C ILE A 199 9.99 -12.11 6.14
N VAL A 200 8.72 -12.04 5.74
CA VAL A 200 8.21 -10.92 4.95
C VAL A 200 6.98 -10.30 5.61
N VAL A 201 7.04 -8.98 5.77
CA VAL A 201 5.92 -8.16 6.25
C VAL A 201 5.28 -7.44 5.07
N VAL A 202 4.02 -7.76 4.78
CA VAL A 202 3.22 -7.15 3.71
C VAL A 202 2.20 -6.21 4.33
N GLU A 203 2.21 -4.95 3.91
CA GLU A 203 1.21 -3.96 4.31
C GLU A 203 0.17 -3.75 3.21
N SER A 204 -1.12 -3.93 3.55
CA SER A 204 -2.23 -3.64 2.65
C SER A 204 -2.52 -2.14 2.55
N PHE A 205 -3.26 -1.73 1.53
CA PHE A 205 -3.69 -0.34 1.34
C PHE A 205 -5.14 -0.15 1.81
N ASN A 206 -5.47 1.03 2.31
CA ASN A 206 -6.80 1.36 2.83
C ASN A 206 -7.36 0.25 3.74
N ASP A 207 -8.61 -0.14 3.57
CA ASP A 207 -9.27 -1.27 4.23
C ASP A 207 -9.37 -2.53 3.36
N SER A 208 -8.51 -2.63 2.35
CA SER A 208 -8.45 -3.81 1.49
C SER A 208 -8.07 -5.05 2.29
N SER A 209 -8.80 -6.13 2.07
CA SER A 209 -8.55 -7.41 2.75
C SER A 209 -7.20 -8.02 2.39
N ALA A 210 -6.72 -7.76 1.18
CA ALA A 210 -5.40 -8.10 0.68
C ALA A 210 -5.04 -7.13 -0.45
N PRO A 211 -3.79 -6.67 -0.59
CA PRO A 211 -3.41 -5.74 -1.66
C PRO A 211 -3.37 -6.42 -3.03
N ASN A 212 -3.08 -7.72 -3.07
CA ASN A 212 -3.01 -8.54 -4.27
C ASN A 212 -3.24 -10.01 -3.90
N LEU A 213 -3.28 -10.92 -4.89
CA LEU A 213 -3.58 -12.33 -4.66
C LEU A 213 -2.43 -13.06 -3.93
N HIS A 214 -1.20 -12.72 -4.25
CA HIS A 214 -0.02 -13.38 -3.67
C HIS A 214 0.10 -13.11 -2.17
N SER A 215 -0.38 -11.97 -1.69
CA SER A 215 -0.41 -11.64 -0.26
C SER A 215 -1.33 -12.55 0.57
N LEU A 216 -2.30 -13.22 -0.07
CA LEU A 216 -3.16 -14.24 0.58
C LEU A 216 -2.40 -15.53 0.94
N GLU A 217 -1.18 -15.71 0.44
CA GLU A 217 -0.31 -16.81 0.84
C GLU A 217 0.39 -16.58 2.19
N SER A 218 0.09 -15.48 2.86
CA SER A 218 0.64 -15.19 4.18
C SER A 218 0.20 -16.23 5.21
N ASP A 219 1.12 -16.59 6.11
CA ASP A 219 0.88 -17.56 7.20
C ASP A 219 0.03 -16.94 8.32
N VAL A 220 0.24 -15.64 8.55
CA VAL A 220 -0.42 -14.86 9.61
C VAL A 220 -1.04 -13.60 9.00
N ILE A 221 -2.28 -13.33 9.39
CA ILE A 221 -2.98 -12.11 9.01
C ILE A 221 -3.25 -11.28 10.26
N LEU A 222 -2.78 -10.05 10.26
CA LEU A 222 -3.04 -9.07 11.31
C LEU A 222 -4.03 -8.03 10.81
N ILE A 223 -5.11 -7.85 11.53
CA ILE A 223 -6.10 -6.80 11.23
C ILE A 223 -5.98 -5.73 12.29
N THR A 224 -5.53 -4.55 11.86
CA THR A 224 -5.37 -3.39 12.73
C THR A 224 -6.63 -2.53 12.79
N THR A 225 -6.95 -2.06 13.97
CA THR A 225 -7.99 -1.06 14.23
C THR A 225 -7.53 -0.16 15.37
N PRO A 226 -8.06 1.06 15.56
CA PRO A 226 -7.67 1.89 16.69
C PRO A 226 -7.78 1.13 18.02
N GLY A 227 -6.67 1.06 18.75
CA GLY A 227 -6.57 0.41 20.05
C GLY A 227 -6.51 -1.12 20.04
N ARG A 228 -6.45 -1.79 18.87
CA ARG A 228 -6.47 -3.26 18.83
C ARG A 228 -5.87 -3.87 17.57
N VAL A 229 -5.27 -5.04 17.72
CA VAL A 229 -4.87 -5.93 16.62
C VAL A 229 -5.56 -7.27 16.77
N LEU A 230 -6.17 -7.76 15.70
CA LEU A 230 -6.75 -9.10 15.61
C LEU A 230 -5.82 -9.97 14.76
N MET A 231 -5.48 -11.16 15.27
CA MET A 231 -4.61 -12.11 14.57
C MET A 231 -5.43 -13.31 14.07
N TYR A 232 -5.21 -13.66 12.80
CA TYR A 232 -5.88 -14.80 12.14
C TYR A 232 -4.85 -15.71 11.48
N ARG A 233 -5.24 -16.98 11.30
CA ARG A 233 -4.49 -17.92 10.47
C ARG A 233 -4.68 -17.59 9.00
N GLY A 234 -3.57 -17.57 8.24
CA GLY A 234 -3.61 -17.26 6.82
C GLY A 234 -4.39 -18.26 5.98
N ASP A 235 -4.31 -19.55 6.30
CA ASP A 235 -5.04 -20.61 5.59
C ASP A 235 -6.57 -20.48 5.74
N GLU A 236 -7.06 -20.11 6.92
CA GLU A 236 -8.48 -19.86 7.17
C GLU A 236 -8.95 -18.59 6.47
N TYR A 237 -8.14 -17.53 6.54
CA TYR A 237 -8.43 -16.26 5.89
C TYR A 237 -8.55 -16.43 4.37
N ARG A 238 -7.59 -17.13 3.75
CA ARG A 238 -7.59 -17.43 2.31
C ARG A 238 -8.79 -18.30 1.90
N LYS A 239 -9.18 -19.28 2.70
CA LYS A 239 -10.40 -20.09 2.42
C LYS A 239 -11.65 -19.23 2.36
N VAL A 240 -11.84 -18.34 3.34
CA VAL A 240 -13.00 -17.42 3.36
C VAL A 240 -12.95 -16.47 2.17
N PHE A 241 -11.76 -15.92 1.87
CA PHE A 241 -11.57 -15.07 0.70
C PHE A 241 -12.02 -15.78 -0.59
N ASN A 242 -11.52 -16.98 -0.84
CA ASN A 242 -11.82 -17.74 -2.07
C ASN A 242 -13.29 -18.18 -2.17
N ILE A 243 -14.00 -18.40 -1.05
CA ILE A 243 -15.42 -18.74 -1.05
C ILE A 243 -16.27 -17.54 -1.46
N HIS A 244 -15.93 -16.36 -0.94
CA HIS A 244 -16.72 -15.15 -1.18
C HIS A 244 -16.32 -14.40 -2.45
N TYR A 245 -15.07 -14.59 -2.91
CA TYR A 245 -14.46 -13.92 -4.07
C TYR A 245 -13.72 -14.94 -4.95
N PRO A 246 -14.45 -15.78 -5.67
CA PRO A 246 -13.84 -16.81 -6.53
C PRO A 246 -13.02 -16.19 -7.66
N SER A 247 -11.98 -16.89 -8.07
CA SER A 247 -10.97 -16.44 -9.07
C SER A 247 -11.57 -15.93 -10.38
N GLU A 248 -12.75 -16.40 -10.76
CA GLU A 248 -13.48 -15.93 -11.94
C GLU A 248 -13.90 -14.45 -11.87
N MET A 249 -14.02 -13.90 -10.68
CA MET A 249 -14.29 -12.47 -10.49
C MET A 249 -13.06 -11.61 -10.76
N TYR A 250 -11.85 -12.15 -10.57
CA TYR A 250 -10.59 -11.45 -10.84
C TYR A 250 -10.31 -11.29 -12.34
N SER A 251 -10.82 -12.19 -13.16
CA SER A 251 -10.59 -12.17 -14.62
C SER A 251 -11.34 -11.06 -15.36
N LYS A 252 -12.20 -10.29 -14.68
CA LYS A 252 -13.08 -9.29 -15.29
C LYS A 252 -12.76 -7.84 -14.93
N ASN A 253 -11.48 -7.49 -14.75
CA ASN A 253 -11.00 -6.10 -14.70
C ASN A 253 -11.77 -5.18 -13.73
N LYS A 254 -12.00 -5.57 -12.47
CA LYS A 254 -12.70 -4.66 -11.55
C LYS A 254 -12.00 -4.56 -10.20
N MET A 255 -11.10 -3.59 -10.08
CA MET A 255 -10.60 -3.13 -8.77
C MET A 255 -11.73 -2.64 -7.83
N ILE A 256 -12.85 -2.20 -8.40
CA ILE A 256 -14.02 -1.68 -7.68
C ILE A 256 -14.73 -2.75 -6.82
N SER A 257 -14.51 -4.05 -7.10
CA SER A 257 -15.11 -5.15 -6.36
C SER A 257 -14.15 -5.87 -5.41
N TRP A 258 -12.97 -5.30 -5.16
CA TRP A 258 -12.01 -5.91 -4.24
C TRP A 258 -12.55 -5.91 -2.81
N PRO A 259 -12.53 -7.07 -2.10
CA PRO A 259 -13.15 -7.17 -0.81
C PRO A 259 -12.45 -6.31 0.24
N THR A 260 -13.25 -5.68 1.09
CA THR A 260 -12.72 -5.01 2.27
C THR A 260 -12.40 -6.02 3.38
N THR A 261 -11.53 -5.64 4.29
CA THR A 261 -11.23 -6.44 5.49
C THR A 261 -12.50 -6.77 6.27
N ARG A 262 -13.40 -5.80 6.41
CA ARG A 262 -14.69 -5.97 7.10
C ARG A 262 -15.56 -7.06 6.46
N ASP A 263 -15.51 -7.21 5.14
CA ASP A 263 -16.33 -8.21 4.44
C ASP A 263 -15.91 -9.65 4.77
N LEU A 264 -14.63 -9.86 5.05
CA LEU A 264 -14.09 -11.19 5.37
C LEU A 264 -14.16 -11.54 6.84
N ILE A 265 -13.76 -10.63 7.73
CA ILE A 265 -13.58 -10.97 9.17
C ILE A 265 -14.89 -11.34 9.87
N ARG A 266 -16.05 -10.94 9.32
CA ARG A 266 -17.35 -11.36 9.86
C ARG A 266 -17.61 -12.87 9.79
N PHE A 267 -16.83 -13.59 8.96
CA PHE A 267 -16.90 -15.05 8.82
C PHE A 267 -15.75 -15.78 9.51
N LEU A 268 -14.90 -15.03 10.20
CA LEU A 268 -13.69 -15.55 10.84
C LEU A 268 -13.70 -15.28 12.34
N LYS A 269 -13.10 -16.18 13.09
CA LYS A 269 -12.81 -15.97 14.50
C LYS A 269 -11.31 -15.70 14.66
N PRO A 270 -10.89 -14.60 15.30
CA PRO A 270 -9.47 -14.35 15.52
C PRO A 270 -8.88 -15.40 16.47
N LEU A 271 -7.62 -15.79 16.22
CA LEU A 271 -6.83 -16.57 17.16
C LEU A 271 -6.57 -15.78 18.43
N TYR A 272 -6.19 -14.52 18.24
CA TYR A 272 -5.87 -13.59 19.31
C TYR A 272 -6.45 -12.22 19.04
N SER A 273 -6.77 -11.52 20.11
CA SER A 273 -7.21 -10.12 20.10
C SER A 273 -6.36 -9.39 21.14
N ILE A 274 -5.43 -8.55 20.65
CA ILE A 274 -4.42 -7.87 21.44
C ILE A 274 -4.79 -6.40 21.55
N GLU A 275 -4.80 -5.84 22.76
CA GLU A 275 -4.93 -4.41 22.96
C GLU A 275 -3.63 -3.71 22.56
N LEU A 276 -3.77 -2.63 21.80
CA LEU A 276 -2.66 -1.84 21.34
C LEU A 276 -2.80 -0.42 21.92
N PRO A 277 -1.99 -0.05 22.91
CA PRO A 277 -2.00 1.30 23.47
C PRO A 277 -1.74 2.36 22.39
N HIS A 278 -2.14 3.58 22.64
CA HIS A 278 -1.80 4.68 21.74
C HIS A 278 -0.28 4.90 21.74
N LYS A 279 0.29 5.19 20.57
CA LYS A 279 1.75 5.35 20.40
C LYS A 279 2.37 6.44 21.31
N MET A 280 1.58 7.39 21.85
CA MET A 280 2.09 8.33 22.84
C MET A 280 2.55 7.66 24.15
N PHE A 281 2.09 6.45 24.43
CA PHE A 281 2.56 5.58 25.51
C PHE A 281 3.58 4.61 24.91
N GLU A 282 4.77 5.11 24.62
CA GLU A 282 5.77 4.44 23.76
C GLU A 282 6.20 3.08 24.32
N GLU A 283 6.50 3.02 25.62
CA GLU A 283 6.96 1.79 26.27
C GLU A 283 5.88 0.67 26.24
N GLU A 284 4.64 1.02 26.55
CA GLU A 284 3.52 0.07 26.55
C GLU A 284 3.15 -0.36 25.12
N PHE A 285 3.25 0.58 24.15
CA PHE A 285 3.02 0.29 22.74
C PHE A 285 4.10 -0.67 22.20
N GLU A 286 5.37 -0.38 22.46
CA GLU A 286 6.48 -1.25 22.06
C GLU A 286 6.39 -2.64 22.70
N ALA A 287 6.05 -2.71 23.99
CA ALA A 287 5.86 -3.99 24.67
C ALA A 287 4.74 -4.82 24.01
N ALA A 288 3.60 -4.21 23.71
CA ALA A 288 2.48 -4.89 23.06
C ALA A 288 2.83 -5.39 21.65
N VAL A 289 3.57 -4.59 20.84
CA VAL A 289 3.99 -5.02 19.51
C VAL A 289 5.08 -6.10 19.59
N LYS A 290 5.95 -6.04 20.59
CA LYS A 290 6.96 -7.09 20.84
C LYS A 290 6.31 -8.40 21.17
N ASP A 291 5.34 -8.41 22.10
CA ASP A 291 4.59 -9.62 22.47
C ASP A 291 3.85 -10.19 21.26
N LEU A 292 3.21 -9.32 20.46
CA LEU A 292 2.59 -9.71 19.19
C LEU A 292 3.60 -10.35 18.23
N THR A 293 4.82 -9.81 18.14
CA THR A 293 5.89 -10.34 17.28
C THR A 293 6.35 -11.71 17.76
N ASP A 294 6.48 -11.92 19.07
CA ASP A 294 6.85 -13.21 19.65
C ASP A 294 5.76 -14.26 19.39
N MET A 295 4.48 -13.89 19.53
CA MET A 295 3.35 -14.77 19.19
C MET A 295 3.35 -15.18 17.70
N ILE A 296 3.70 -14.27 16.79
CA ILE A 296 3.82 -14.58 15.35
C ILE A 296 4.88 -15.65 15.10
N LEU A 297 6.03 -15.56 15.79
CA LEU A 297 7.13 -16.52 15.65
C LEU A 297 6.77 -17.90 16.19
N GLU A 298 5.80 -18.01 17.11
CA GLU A 298 5.31 -19.27 17.68
C GLU A 298 4.23 -19.95 16.82
N ILE A 299 3.62 -19.24 15.86
CA ILE A 299 2.63 -19.82 14.94
C ILE A 299 3.35 -20.77 13.98
N LYS A 300 3.07 -22.06 14.14
CA LYS A 300 3.62 -23.16 13.33
C LYS A 300 2.62 -23.63 12.28
#